data_fe4e31b364245178850397ec8bffefaa
#
_entry.id   fe4e31b364245178850397ec8bffefaa
#
_cell.length_a   1.000
_cell.length_b   1.000
_cell.length_c   1.000
_cell.angle_alpha   90.00
_cell.angle_beta   90.00
_cell.angle_gamma   90.00
#
_symmetry.space_group_name_H-M   'P 1'
#
loop_
_entity.id
_entity.type
_entity.pdbx_description
1 polymer ?
#
loop_
_entity_poly.entity_id
_entity_poly.type
_entity_poly.pdbx_seq_one_letter_code
_entity_poly.pdbx_strand_id
1 'polypeptide(L)'
;MTQLLDVREVALRFGGIVALDGVSFDLEEGQILGLIGPNGAGKTTLFNCLSRLYTPNLGDILFEGRSLVDRPPHRIAEIGIARTFQNLALFSRQSVLDNVRIGGHARCRSDFVSDAFHLPWERRQEEALEEAAWTLLDILGLRGVAYDLPEGLPLGTRKRVELARALAAHPKLLLLDEPAGGLNHEEVATLGELIRRIRDEQRVTILLVEHHMNLVMSVSDKVVALDFGRKIAEGTPAEVQQNAAVIEAYLGTGHKAVDTASGRIPAR
;
A
#
# COMPACT_ATOMS: atom_id res chain seq x y z
N MET A 1 -14.76 0.74 -17.58
CA MET A 1 -13.90 0.10 -16.57
C MET A 1 -14.76 -0.19 -15.35
N THR A 2 -14.49 -1.24 -14.59
CA THR A 2 -15.33 -1.64 -13.45
C THR A 2 -14.76 -1.01 -12.18
N GLN A 3 -15.61 -0.39 -11.37
CA GLN A 3 -15.22 0.17 -10.08
C GLN A 3 -14.84 -0.96 -9.12
N LEU A 4 -13.58 -0.97 -8.65
CA LEU A 4 -13.08 -1.99 -7.72
C LEU A 4 -13.22 -1.56 -6.27
N LEU A 5 -12.85 -0.29 -5.98
CA LEU A 5 -12.91 0.30 -4.64
C LEU A 5 -13.74 1.58 -4.69
N ASP A 6 -14.61 1.77 -3.70
CA ASP A 6 -15.43 2.96 -3.56
C ASP A 6 -15.44 3.39 -2.08
N VAL A 7 -14.82 4.52 -1.81
CA VAL A 7 -14.71 5.13 -0.47
C VAL A 7 -15.78 6.22 -0.37
N ARG A 8 -16.72 6.10 0.57
CA ARG A 8 -17.89 6.96 0.68
C ARG A 8 -17.94 7.64 2.03
N GLU A 9 -17.75 8.94 2.06
CA GLU A 9 -17.92 9.81 3.24
C GLU A 9 -17.23 9.26 4.50
N VAL A 10 -16.04 8.68 4.33
CA VAL A 10 -15.31 8.01 5.42
C VAL A 10 -14.81 9.06 6.41
N ALA A 11 -15.28 8.94 7.66
CA ALA A 11 -14.82 9.76 8.77
C ALA A 11 -14.33 8.90 9.93
N LEU A 12 -13.24 9.34 10.55
CA LEU A 12 -12.64 8.67 11.71
C LEU A 12 -12.09 9.69 12.71
N ARG A 13 -12.42 9.47 13.98
CA ARG A 13 -12.00 10.32 15.09
C ARG A 13 -11.32 9.48 16.18
N PHE A 14 -10.25 9.98 16.73
CA PHE A 14 -9.58 9.43 17.91
C PHE A 14 -9.74 10.39 19.07
N GLY A 15 -10.69 10.12 19.97
CA GLY A 15 -11.05 11.08 21.01
C GLY A 15 -11.51 12.42 20.41
N GLY A 16 -10.78 13.50 20.71
CA GLY A 16 -11.06 14.83 20.18
C GLY A 16 -10.41 15.14 18.82
N ILE A 17 -9.60 14.24 18.26
CA ILE A 17 -8.87 14.49 17.00
C ILE A 17 -9.64 13.87 15.84
N VAL A 18 -9.96 14.69 14.83
CA VAL A 18 -10.54 14.25 13.57
C VAL A 18 -9.41 13.86 12.64
N ALA A 19 -9.27 12.57 12.36
CA ALA A 19 -8.23 12.03 11.48
C ALA A 19 -8.67 11.90 10.02
N LEU A 20 -9.97 11.62 9.80
CA LEU A 20 -10.65 11.65 8.49
C LEU A 20 -12.00 12.35 8.66
N ASP A 21 -12.36 13.17 7.68
CA ASP A 21 -13.56 14.01 7.73
C ASP A 21 -14.28 13.98 6.37
N GLY A 22 -15.05 12.91 6.12
CA GLY A 22 -15.87 12.75 4.92
C GLY A 22 -15.08 12.48 3.64
N VAL A 23 -14.04 11.65 3.69
CA VAL A 23 -13.23 11.32 2.51
C VAL A 23 -14.01 10.41 1.57
N SER A 24 -14.10 10.83 0.29
CA SER A 24 -14.77 10.07 -0.76
C SER A 24 -13.96 10.07 -2.04
N PHE A 25 -13.71 8.90 -2.63
CA PHE A 25 -13.10 8.70 -3.95
C PHE A 25 -13.34 7.27 -4.43
N ASP A 26 -13.13 7.04 -5.70
CA ASP A 26 -13.22 5.72 -6.32
C ASP A 26 -11.90 5.29 -6.98
N LEU A 27 -11.75 3.99 -7.19
CA LEU A 27 -10.62 3.39 -7.89
C LEU A 27 -11.14 2.28 -8.81
N GLU A 28 -10.83 2.40 -10.09
CA GLU A 28 -11.20 1.43 -11.11
C GLU A 28 -10.21 0.27 -11.18
N GLU A 29 -10.70 -0.87 -11.67
CA GLU A 29 -9.86 -2.06 -11.85
C GLU A 29 -8.72 -1.80 -12.84
N GLY A 30 -7.50 -2.19 -12.46
CA GLY A 30 -6.29 -2.00 -13.26
C GLY A 30 -5.68 -0.59 -13.19
N GLN A 31 -6.24 0.34 -12.42
CA GLN A 31 -5.65 1.67 -12.21
C GLN A 31 -4.58 1.69 -11.11
N ILE A 32 -3.68 2.65 -11.21
CA ILE A 32 -2.80 3.08 -10.13
C ILE A 32 -3.32 4.42 -9.60
N LEU A 33 -3.80 4.45 -8.35
CA LEU A 33 -4.20 5.66 -7.66
C LEU A 33 -3.10 6.10 -6.68
N GLY A 34 -2.60 7.31 -6.84
CA GLY A 34 -1.70 7.94 -5.90
C GLY A 34 -2.47 8.72 -4.83
N LEU A 35 -2.22 8.43 -3.56
CA LEU A 35 -2.76 9.17 -2.43
C LEU A 35 -1.66 10.03 -1.83
N ILE A 36 -1.80 11.35 -1.95
CA ILE A 36 -0.80 12.33 -1.53
C ILE A 36 -1.34 13.25 -0.42
N GLY A 37 -0.47 14.02 0.19
CA GLY A 37 -0.80 15.01 1.19
C GLY A 37 0.34 15.20 2.20
N PRO A 38 0.35 16.31 2.96
CA PRO A 38 1.36 16.55 3.98
C PRO A 38 1.31 15.52 5.13
N ASN A 39 2.29 15.59 6.03
CA ASN A 39 2.29 14.76 7.22
C ASN A 39 1.09 15.11 8.09
N GLY A 40 0.38 14.09 8.59
CA GLY A 40 -0.86 14.30 9.35
C GLY A 40 -2.12 14.52 8.51
N ALA A 41 -2.04 14.48 7.18
CA ALA A 41 -3.22 14.63 6.30
C ALA A 41 -4.24 13.49 6.38
N GLY A 42 -3.95 12.38 7.08
CA GLY A 42 -4.85 11.25 7.24
C GLY A 42 -4.57 10.04 6.33
N LYS A 43 -3.52 10.07 5.50
CA LYS A 43 -3.19 9.00 4.53
C LYS A 43 -3.05 7.62 5.20
N THR A 44 -2.20 7.49 6.21
CA THR A 44 -2.00 6.23 6.96
C THR A 44 -3.28 5.80 7.68
N THR A 45 -4.07 6.74 8.17
CA THR A 45 -5.36 6.45 8.80
C THR A 45 -6.34 5.83 7.80
N LEU A 46 -6.41 6.37 6.59
CA LEU A 46 -7.23 5.82 5.51
C LEU A 46 -6.75 4.42 5.11
N PHE A 47 -5.44 4.20 4.96
CA PHE A 47 -4.86 2.88 4.71
C PHE A 47 -5.21 1.87 5.80
N ASN A 48 -5.23 2.30 7.06
CA ASN A 48 -5.64 1.45 8.17
C ASN A 48 -7.15 1.13 8.14
N CYS A 49 -7.99 2.03 7.62
CA CYS A 49 -9.40 1.74 7.36
C CYS A 49 -9.56 0.71 6.23
N LEU A 50 -8.83 0.87 5.12
CA LEU A 50 -8.83 -0.06 3.98
C LEU A 50 -8.37 -1.47 4.36
N SER A 51 -7.36 -1.55 5.25
CA SER A 51 -6.84 -2.82 5.78
C SER A 51 -7.66 -3.35 6.95
N ARG A 52 -8.75 -2.67 7.35
CA ARG A 52 -9.59 -3.00 8.50
C ARG A 52 -8.87 -3.02 9.86
N LEU A 53 -7.68 -2.40 9.95
CA LEU A 53 -7.04 -2.13 11.23
C LEU A 53 -7.80 -1.10 12.06
N TYR A 54 -8.47 -0.16 11.37
CA TYR A 54 -9.40 0.79 11.97
C TYR A 54 -10.80 0.64 11.37
N THR A 55 -11.82 0.88 12.17
CA THR A 55 -13.22 0.95 11.73
C THR A 55 -13.60 2.43 11.63
N PRO A 56 -14.05 2.93 10.47
CA PRO A 56 -14.58 4.27 10.35
C PRO A 56 -15.75 4.51 11.33
N ASN A 57 -15.89 5.75 11.83
CA ASN A 57 -17.05 6.13 12.63
C ASN A 57 -18.27 6.41 11.77
N LEU A 58 -18.06 6.94 10.55
CA LEU A 58 -19.10 7.24 9.55
C LEU A 58 -18.57 6.86 8.17
N GLY A 59 -19.52 6.71 7.24
CA GLY A 59 -19.24 6.34 5.86
C GLY A 59 -19.03 4.84 5.67
N ASP A 60 -18.69 4.45 4.46
CA ASP A 60 -18.46 3.05 4.09
C ASP A 60 -17.31 2.94 3.07
N ILE A 61 -16.72 1.76 3.01
CA ILE A 61 -15.71 1.40 2.02
C ILE A 61 -16.18 0.14 1.32
N LEU A 62 -16.51 0.27 0.05
CA LEU A 62 -16.97 -0.84 -0.77
C LEU A 62 -15.83 -1.40 -1.60
N PHE A 63 -15.63 -2.70 -1.54
CA PHE A 63 -14.73 -3.45 -2.39
C PHE A 63 -15.53 -4.45 -3.22
N GLU A 64 -15.46 -4.35 -4.55
CA GLU A 64 -16.33 -5.11 -5.47
C GLU A 64 -17.82 -4.96 -5.10
N GLY A 65 -18.25 -3.75 -4.72
CA GLY A 65 -19.63 -3.44 -4.32
C GLY A 65 -20.05 -3.99 -2.95
N ARG A 66 -19.15 -4.57 -2.17
CA ARG A 66 -19.43 -5.13 -0.83
C ARG A 66 -18.71 -4.34 0.24
N SER A 67 -19.40 -4.01 1.33
CA SER A 67 -18.81 -3.29 2.45
C SER A 67 -17.64 -4.06 3.07
N LEU A 68 -16.53 -3.34 3.28
CA LEU A 68 -15.38 -3.83 4.05
C LEU A 68 -15.64 -3.69 5.55
N VAL A 69 -16.48 -2.74 5.97
CA VAL A 69 -16.71 -2.43 7.38
C VAL A 69 -17.29 -3.63 8.14
N ASP A 70 -18.07 -4.45 7.46
CA ASP A 70 -18.65 -5.67 8.01
C ASP A 70 -17.70 -6.88 8.01
N ARG A 71 -16.49 -6.73 7.43
CA ARG A 71 -15.52 -7.83 7.33
C ARG A 71 -14.54 -7.83 8.51
N PRO A 72 -14.23 -9.00 9.08
CA PRO A 72 -13.18 -9.10 10.08
C PRO A 72 -11.80 -8.86 9.44
N PRO A 73 -10.85 -8.22 10.15
CA PRO A 73 -9.53 -7.84 9.60
C PRO A 73 -8.75 -9.01 8.98
N HIS A 74 -8.80 -10.18 9.59
CA HIS A 74 -8.06 -11.36 9.11
C HIS A 74 -8.57 -11.91 7.76
N ARG A 75 -9.76 -11.51 7.31
CA ARG A 75 -10.32 -11.93 6.01
C ARG A 75 -10.06 -10.95 4.87
N ILE A 76 -9.36 -9.86 5.12
CA ILE A 76 -9.09 -8.85 4.08
C ILE A 76 -8.18 -9.41 2.99
N ALA A 77 -7.20 -10.22 3.35
CA ALA A 77 -6.34 -10.91 2.37
C ALA A 77 -7.11 -11.95 1.54
N GLU A 78 -8.07 -12.66 2.15
CA GLU A 78 -8.90 -13.68 1.46
C GLU A 78 -9.77 -13.09 0.36
N ILE A 79 -10.22 -11.84 0.50
CA ILE A 79 -11.03 -11.15 -0.52
C ILE A 79 -10.19 -10.49 -1.63
N GLY A 80 -8.85 -10.58 -1.53
CA GLY A 80 -7.94 -10.08 -2.55
C GLY A 80 -7.39 -8.69 -2.31
N ILE A 81 -7.30 -8.23 -1.08
CA ILE A 81 -6.60 -6.99 -0.71
C ILE A 81 -5.30 -7.36 0.00
N ALA A 82 -4.15 -6.97 -0.57
CA ALA A 82 -2.84 -7.10 0.07
C ALA A 82 -2.25 -5.74 0.39
N ARG A 83 -1.39 -5.67 1.41
CA ARG A 83 -0.70 -4.46 1.82
C ARG A 83 0.77 -4.73 2.09
N THR A 84 1.63 -3.82 1.62
CA THR A 84 3.00 -3.68 2.14
C THR A 84 2.98 -2.79 3.38
N PHE A 85 3.93 -2.97 4.27
CA PHE A 85 4.02 -2.19 5.49
C PHE A 85 5.19 -1.21 5.42
N GLN A 86 5.06 -0.04 6.02
CA GLN A 86 6.11 0.97 6.09
C GLN A 86 7.40 0.41 6.73
N ASN A 87 7.27 -0.42 7.76
CA ASN A 87 8.38 -1.18 8.34
C ASN A 87 8.40 -2.57 7.72
N LEU A 88 9.48 -2.89 7.01
CA LEU A 88 9.69 -4.20 6.39
C LEU A 88 9.38 -5.34 7.36
N ALA A 89 8.25 -6.00 7.16
CA ALA A 89 7.77 -7.07 8.02
C ALA A 89 8.22 -8.45 7.49
N LEU A 90 9.49 -8.57 7.04
CA LEU A 90 10.05 -9.82 6.54
C LEU A 90 10.41 -10.76 7.69
N PHE A 91 10.25 -12.05 7.45
CA PHE A 91 10.69 -13.10 8.37
C PHE A 91 12.22 -13.25 8.24
N SER A 92 12.97 -12.68 9.18
CA SER A 92 14.43 -12.56 9.12
C SER A 92 15.18 -13.90 9.11
N ARG A 93 14.57 -14.96 9.66
CA ARG A 93 15.13 -16.32 9.73
C ARG A 93 14.68 -17.24 8.58
N GLN A 94 13.88 -16.72 7.66
CA GLN A 94 13.42 -17.45 6.48
C GLN A 94 14.12 -16.90 5.24
N SER A 95 14.38 -17.76 4.26
CA SER A 95 14.92 -17.34 2.97
C SER A 95 13.99 -16.35 2.24
N VAL A 96 14.50 -15.67 1.21
CA VAL A 96 13.69 -14.84 0.32
C VAL A 96 12.55 -15.65 -0.28
N LEU A 97 12.84 -16.85 -0.80
CA LEU A 97 11.83 -17.76 -1.37
C LEU A 97 10.76 -18.13 -0.36
N ASP A 98 11.13 -18.49 0.88
CA ASP A 98 10.17 -18.85 1.92
C ASP A 98 9.30 -17.66 2.32
N ASN A 99 9.89 -16.45 2.40
CA ASN A 99 9.11 -15.22 2.65
C ASN A 99 8.02 -15.02 1.59
N VAL A 100 8.32 -15.26 0.32
CA VAL A 100 7.36 -15.12 -0.79
C VAL A 100 6.31 -16.23 -0.71
N ARG A 101 6.71 -17.49 -0.49
CA ARG A 101 5.78 -18.63 -0.32
C ARG A 101 4.77 -18.39 0.80
N ILE A 102 5.23 -17.90 1.96
CA ILE A 102 4.35 -17.55 3.10
C ILE A 102 3.27 -16.55 2.69
N GLY A 103 3.59 -15.59 1.81
CA GLY A 103 2.60 -14.65 1.27
C GLY A 103 1.44 -15.33 0.54
N GLY A 104 1.69 -16.43 -0.16
CA GLY A 104 0.70 -17.22 -0.87
C GLY A 104 -0.24 -18.03 0.02
N HIS A 105 0.18 -18.36 1.24
CA HIS A 105 -0.63 -19.15 2.18
C HIS A 105 -1.95 -18.49 2.60
N ALA A 106 -2.07 -17.16 2.48
CA ALA A 106 -3.32 -16.45 2.78
C ALA A 106 -4.53 -16.94 1.95
N ARG A 107 -4.28 -17.63 0.82
CA ARG A 107 -5.32 -18.20 -0.05
C ARG A 107 -5.48 -19.72 0.11
N CYS A 108 -4.55 -20.37 0.78
CA CYS A 108 -4.65 -21.81 1.01
C CYS A 108 -5.65 -22.08 2.12
N ARG A 109 -6.73 -22.75 1.79
CA ARG A 109 -7.64 -23.33 2.79
C ARG A 109 -7.04 -24.67 3.24
N SER A 110 -6.02 -24.64 4.10
CA SER A 110 -5.58 -25.84 4.78
C SER A 110 -6.41 -26.01 6.05
N ASP A 111 -7.14 -27.12 6.15
CA ASP A 111 -7.68 -27.58 7.41
C ASP A 111 -6.58 -28.34 8.16
N PHE A 112 -6.44 -28.08 9.45
CA PHE A 112 -5.46 -28.74 10.34
C PHE A 112 -5.45 -30.27 10.20
N VAL A 113 -6.56 -30.85 9.77
CA VAL A 113 -6.72 -32.30 9.56
C VAL A 113 -6.06 -32.75 8.26
N SER A 114 -6.10 -31.94 7.20
CA SER A 114 -5.46 -32.26 5.90
C SER A 114 -3.94 -32.15 5.99
N ASP A 115 -3.41 -31.14 6.68
CA ASP A 115 -1.97 -30.97 6.92
C ASP A 115 -1.35 -32.18 7.66
N ALA A 116 -2.10 -32.79 8.58
CA ALA A 116 -1.63 -33.94 9.35
C ALA A 116 -1.50 -35.25 8.52
N PHE A 117 -2.22 -35.36 7.39
CA PHE A 117 -2.26 -36.59 6.61
C PHE A 117 -1.47 -36.55 5.28
N HIS A 118 -0.74 -35.46 4.98
CA HIS A 118 0.07 -35.28 3.76
C HIS A 118 -0.65 -35.76 2.49
N LEU A 119 -1.87 -35.27 2.26
CA LEU A 119 -2.71 -35.74 1.17
C LEU A 119 -2.17 -35.30 -0.19
N PRO A 120 -2.37 -36.07 -1.27
CA PRO A 120 -1.77 -35.79 -2.59
C PRO A 120 -2.12 -34.42 -3.18
N TRP A 121 -3.22 -33.79 -2.76
CA TRP A 121 -3.57 -32.44 -3.20
C TRP A 121 -2.74 -31.35 -2.52
N GLU A 122 -2.23 -31.58 -1.29
CA GLU A 122 -1.34 -30.64 -0.61
C GLU A 122 -0.02 -30.50 -1.34
N ARG A 123 0.57 -31.61 -1.77
CA ARG A 123 1.81 -31.57 -2.58
C ARG A 123 1.63 -30.75 -3.85
N ARG A 124 0.51 -30.90 -4.56
CA ARG A 124 0.20 -30.11 -5.75
C ARG A 124 0.01 -28.62 -5.42
N GLN A 125 -0.57 -28.31 -4.28
CA GLN A 125 -0.78 -26.95 -3.82
C GLN A 125 0.56 -26.29 -3.41
N GLU A 126 1.43 -27.02 -2.71
CA GLU A 126 2.77 -26.57 -2.40
C GLU A 126 3.63 -26.36 -3.65
N GLU A 127 3.60 -27.29 -4.60
CA GLU A 127 4.29 -27.17 -5.87
C GLU A 127 3.80 -25.94 -6.66
N ALA A 128 2.49 -25.69 -6.68
CA ALA A 128 1.91 -24.51 -7.34
C ALA A 128 2.31 -23.20 -6.65
N LEU A 129 2.36 -23.18 -5.31
CA LEU A 129 2.84 -22.02 -4.54
C LEU A 129 4.32 -21.73 -4.79
N GLU A 130 5.13 -22.79 -4.88
CA GLU A 130 6.55 -22.66 -5.18
C GLU A 130 6.78 -22.14 -6.59
N GLU A 131 6.09 -22.67 -7.60
CA GLU A 131 6.17 -22.21 -8.99
C GLU A 131 5.72 -20.74 -9.11
N ALA A 132 4.62 -20.36 -8.44
CA ALA A 132 4.17 -18.96 -8.38
C ALA A 132 5.21 -18.07 -7.70
N ALA A 133 5.84 -18.52 -6.60
CA ALA A 133 6.90 -17.77 -5.94
C ALA A 133 8.10 -17.56 -6.84
N TRP A 134 8.56 -18.59 -7.56
CA TRP A 134 9.65 -18.47 -8.53
C TRP A 134 9.34 -17.47 -9.65
N THR A 135 8.11 -17.48 -10.16
CA THR A 135 7.65 -16.52 -11.16
C THR A 135 7.74 -15.08 -10.64
N LEU A 136 7.31 -14.84 -9.40
CA LEU A 136 7.42 -13.52 -8.78
C LEU A 136 8.87 -13.11 -8.52
N LEU A 137 9.73 -14.05 -8.12
CA LEU A 137 11.17 -13.78 -7.96
C LEU A 137 11.82 -13.37 -9.29
N ASP A 138 11.42 -13.98 -10.40
CA ASP A 138 11.89 -13.60 -11.74
C ASP A 138 11.41 -12.19 -12.13
N ILE A 139 10.12 -11.90 -11.97
CA ILE A 139 9.54 -10.59 -12.28
C ILE A 139 10.24 -9.47 -11.47
N LEU A 140 10.55 -9.74 -10.20
CA LEU A 140 11.12 -8.75 -9.28
C LEU A 140 12.65 -8.75 -9.25
N GLY A 141 13.31 -9.59 -10.08
CA GLY A 141 14.76 -9.68 -10.17
C GLY A 141 15.41 -10.20 -8.88
N LEU A 142 14.77 -11.15 -8.20
CA LEU A 142 15.17 -11.70 -6.90
C LEU A 142 15.73 -13.13 -7.00
N ARG A 143 15.73 -13.74 -8.19
CA ARG A 143 16.13 -15.14 -8.38
C ARG A 143 17.53 -15.45 -7.84
N GLY A 144 18.48 -14.53 -8.02
CA GLY A 144 19.86 -14.71 -7.59
C GLY A 144 20.06 -14.70 -6.07
N VAL A 145 19.06 -14.22 -5.31
CA VAL A 145 19.10 -14.14 -3.85
C VAL A 145 17.99 -14.97 -3.18
N ALA A 146 17.38 -15.90 -3.93
CA ALA A 146 16.23 -16.68 -3.49
C ALA A 146 16.46 -17.42 -2.16
N TYR A 147 17.66 -17.90 -1.92
CA TYR A 147 18.04 -18.67 -0.73
C TYR A 147 18.74 -17.83 0.35
N ASP A 148 18.96 -16.52 0.09
CA ASP A 148 19.57 -15.63 1.06
C ASP A 148 18.59 -15.23 2.15
N LEU A 149 19.13 -14.85 3.31
CA LEU A 149 18.32 -14.26 4.40
C LEU A 149 18.13 -12.76 4.15
N PRO A 150 16.93 -12.20 4.41
CA PRO A 150 16.62 -10.79 4.14
C PRO A 150 17.55 -9.80 4.86
N GLU A 151 18.04 -10.13 6.06
CA GLU A 151 18.90 -9.22 6.85
C GLU A 151 20.20 -8.84 6.15
N GLY A 152 20.76 -9.73 5.33
CA GLY A 152 22.01 -9.52 4.57
C GLY A 152 21.81 -8.71 3.29
N LEU A 153 20.57 -8.41 2.89
CA LEU A 153 20.29 -7.80 1.61
C LEU A 153 20.18 -6.26 1.69
N PRO A 154 20.56 -5.54 0.61
CA PRO A 154 20.31 -4.11 0.48
C PRO A 154 18.84 -3.75 0.67
N LEU A 155 18.55 -2.52 1.13
CA LEU A 155 17.20 -2.05 1.43
C LEU A 155 16.27 -2.19 0.22
N GLY A 156 16.70 -1.77 -0.97
CA GLY A 156 15.90 -1.88 -2.19
C GLY A 156 15.56 -3.33 -2.55
N THR A 157 16.49 -4.28 -2.29
CA THR A 157 16.22 -5.71 -2.48
C THR A 157 15.19 -6.22 -1.47
N ARG A 158 15.31 -5.85 -0.20
CA ARG A 158 14.34 -6.22 0.84
C ARG A 158 12.93 -5.70 0.54
N LYS A 159 12.81 -4.48 0.02
CA LYS A 159 11.52 -3.91 -0.41
C LYS A 159 10.90 -4.69 -1.58
N ARG A 160 11.73 -5.16 -2.52
CA ARG A 160 11.25 -6.05 -3.59
C ARG A 160 10.79 -7.42 -3.06
N VAL A 161 11.44 -7.96 -2.03
CA VAL A 161 10.99 -9.20 -1.36
C VAL A 161 9.64 -9.00 -0.68
N GLU A 162 9.44 -7.89 0.02
CA GLU A 162 8.14 -7.56 0.62
C GLU A 162 7.04 -7.43 -0.42
N LEU A 163 7.33 -6.78 -1.54
CA LEU A 163 6.42 -6.65 -2.67
C LEU A 163 6.08 -8.03 -3.28
N ALA A 164 7.10 -8.90 -3.47
CA ALA A 164 6.89 -10.27 -3.91
C ALA A 164 5.96 -11.05 -2.98
N ARG A 165 6.17 -10.93 -1.67
CA ARG A 165 5.33 -11.57 -0.66
C ARG A 165 3.89 -11.08 -0.71
N ALA A 166 3.67 -9.77 -0.89
CA ALA A 166 2.32 -9.23 -1.02
C ALA A 166 1.62 -9.70 -2.31
N LEU A 167 2.35 -9.79 -3.42
CA LEU A 167 1.85 -10.27 -4.70
C LEU A 167 1.57 -11.78 -4.71
N ALA A 168 2.25 -12.58 -3.89
CA ALA A 168 2.03 -14.02 -3.80
C ALA A 168 0.61 -14.38 -3.36
N ALA A 169 -0.09 -13.46 -2.69
CA ALA A 169 -1.52 -13.59 -2.40
C ALA A 169 -2.41 -13.37 -3.64
N HIS A 170 -1.85 -13.10 -4.82
CA HIS A 170 -2.59 -12.72 -6.05
C HIS A 170 -3.69 -11.69 -5.78
N PRO A 171 -3.35 -10.51 -5.23
CA PRO A 171 -4.35 -9.53 -4.84
C PRO A 171 -5.01 -8.90 -6.05
N LYS A 172 -6.30 -8.52 -5.91
CA LYS A 172 -6.98 -7.62 -6.85
C LYS A 172 -6.62 -6.16 -6.57
N LEU A 173 -6.39 -5.83 -5.30
CA LEU A 173 -5.97 -4.52 -4.82
C LEU A 173 -4.70 -4.64 -3.98
N LEU A 174 -3.65 -3.97 -4.41
CA LEU A 174 -2.39 -3.86 -3.70
C LEU A 174 -2.26 -2.47 -3.08
N LEU A 175 -2.15 -2.41 -1.76
CA LEU A 175 -1.92 -1.20 -0.99
C LEU A 175 -0.41 -1.04 -0.75
N LEU A 176 0.21 -0.01 -1.35
CA LEU A 176 1.62 0.31 -1.20
C LEU A 176 1.79 1.50 -0.24
N ASP A 177 2.41 1.26 0.91
CA ASP A 177 2.60 2.25 1.97
C ASP A 177 4.06 2.73 2.00
N GLU A 178 4.32 3.89 1.40
CA GLU A 178 5.64 4.55 1.27
C GLU A 178 6.75 3.60 0.78
N PRO A 179 6.55 2.90 -0.36
CA PRO A 179 7.50 1.91 -0.84
C PRO A 179 8.88 2.51 -1.20
N ALA A 180 8.96 3.81 -1.51
CA ALA A 180 10.21 4.49 -1.86
C ALA A 180 11.02 4.98 -0.64
N GLY A 181 10.48 4.89 0.58
CA GLY A 181 11.15 5.38 1.79
C GLY A 181 12.55 4.80 1.95
N GLY A 182 13.60 5.65 2.07
CA GLY A 182 14.99 5.26 2.23
C GLY A 182 15.72 4.80 0.97
N LEU A 183 15.09 4.88 -0.20
CA LEU A 183 15.71 4.60 -1.50
C LEU A 183 16.38 5.87 -2.06
N ASN A 184 17.45 5.70 -2.85
CA ASN A 184 18.04 6.79 -3.63
C ASN A 184 17.24 7.08 -4.91
N HIS A 185 17.57 8.15 -5.64
CA HIS A 185 16.82 8.59 -6.82
C HIS A 185 16.75 7.54 -7.94
N GLU A 186 17.82 6.79 -8.17
CA GLU A 186 17.89 5.74 -9.20
C GLU A 186 17.01 4.54 -8.81
N GLU A 187 17.08 4.14 -7.54
CA GLU A 187 16.23 3.08 -6.98
C GLU A 187 14.75 3.45 -7.02
N VAL A 188 14.40 4.73 -6.78
CA VAL A 188 13.02 5.24 -6.88
C VAL A 188 12.51 5.17 -8.32
N ALA A 189 13.34 5.54 -9.31
CA ALA A 189 12.97 5.44 -10.73
C ALA A 189 12.72 3.98 -11.13
N THR A 190 13.64 3.07 -10.75
CA THR A 190 13.50 1.62 -10.97
C THR A 190 12.25 1.05 -10.31
N LEU A 191 11.94 1.49 -9.09
CA LEU A 191 10.71 1.10 -8.39
C LEU A 191 9.46 1.55 -9.15
N GLY A 192 9.46 2.76 -9.72
CA GLY A 192 8.35 3.27 -10.53
C GLY A 192 8.07 2.41 -11.77
N GLU A 193 9.12 2.01 -12.49
CA GLU A 193 9.01 1.08 -13.62
C GLU A 193 8.47 -0.29 -13.17
N LEU A 194 8.96 -0.79 -12.05
CA LEU A 194 8.52 -2.05 -11.47
C LEU A 194 7.03 -2.01 -11.07
N ILE A 195 6.56 -0.93 -10.46
CA ILE A 195 5.14 -0.76 -10.08
C ILE A 195 4.24 -0.82 -11.32
N ARG A 196 4.60 -0.10 -12.40
CA ARG A 196 3.83 -0.15 -13.66
C ARG A 196 3.83 -1.54 -14.27
N ARG A 197 5.00 -2.18 -14.32
CA ARG A 197 5.14 -3.54 -14.83
C ARG A 197 4.29 -4.55 -14.05
N ILE A 198 4.27 -4.46 -12.72
CA ILE A 198 3.42 -5.29 -11.87
C ILE A 198 1.93 -5.07 -12.20
N ARG A 199 1.47 -3.81 -12.29
CA ARG A 199 0.10 -3.50 -12.67
C ARG A 199 -0.28 -4.18 -13.99
N ASP A 200 0.59 -4.05 -15.00
CA ASP A 200 0.31 -4.53 -16.37
C ASP A 200 0.39 -6.07 -16.47
N GLU A 201 1.45 -6.70 -15.92
CA GLU A 201 1.67 -8.15 -16.04
C GLU A 201 0.79 -8.95 -15.07
N GLN A 202 0.56 -8.46 -13.85
CA GLN A 202 -0.24 -9.15 -12.84
C GLN A 202 -1.71 -8.69 -12.83
N ARG A 203 -2.07 -7.68 -13.65
CA ARG A 203 -3.42 -7.09 -13.71
C ARG A 203 -3.95 -6.69 -12.34
N VAL A 204 -3.09 -6.16 -11.48
CA VAL A 204 -3.42 -5.74 -10.12
C VAL A 204 -3.74 -4.25 -10.10
N THR A 205 -4.79 -3.89 -9.36
CA THR A 205 -5.10 -2.49 -9.06
C THR A 205 -4.22 -2.03 -7.91
N ILE A 206 -3.67 -0.82 -7.98
CA ILE A 206 -2.72 -0.33 -6.98
C ILE A 206 -3.21 0.97 -6.36
N LEU A 207 -3.19 1.05 -5.04
CA LEU A 207 -3.33 2.28 -4.29
C LEU A 207 -2.01 2.56 -3.57
N LEU A 208 -1.37 3.67 -3.95
CA LEU A 208 -0.02 4.05 -3.54
C LEU A 208 -0.07 5.26 -2.63
N VAL A 209 0.38 5.15 -1.38
CA VAL A 209 0.71 6.31 -0.54
C VAL A 209 2.18 6.62 -0.66
N GLU A 210 2.51 7.85 -1.01
CA GLU A 210 3.89 8.30 -1.16
C GLU A 210 4.02 9.81 -0.91
N HIS A 211 5.22 10.21 -0.49
CA HIS A 211 5.63 11.61 -0.37
C HIS A 211 6.64 12.01 -1.47
N HIS A 212 7.18 11.04 -2.21
CA HIS A 212 8.02 11.26 -3.39
C HIS A 212 7.14 11.63 -4.60
N MET A 213 6.85 12.94 -4.76
CA MET A 213 5.93 13.44 -5.78
C MET A 213 6.29 12.96 -7.20
N ASN A 214 7.60 12.95 -7.54
CA ASN A 214 8.03 12.49 -8.86
C ASN A 214 7.63 11.03 -9.14
N LEU A 215 7.71 10.16 -8.14
CA LEU A 215 7.26 8.77 -8.27
C LEU A 215 5.75 8.73 -8.51
N VAL A 216 4.96 9.37 -7.62
CA VAL A 216 3.50 9.38 -7.74
C VAL A 216 3.06 9.88 -9.10
N MET A 217 3.56 11.04 -9.52
CA MET A 217 3.17 11.69 -10.79
C MET A 217 3.59 10.86 -12.01
N SER A 218 4.66 10.05 -11.89
CA SER A 218 5.12 9.22 -13.01
C SER A 218 4.35 7.91 -13.16
N VAL A 219 3.79 7.35 -12.08
CA VAL A 219 3.19 6.01 -12.12
C VAL A 219 1.67 6.00 -12.03
N SER A 220 1.05 7.05 -11.48
CA SER A 220 -0.38 7.08 -11.20
C SER A 220 -1.20 7.47 -12.42
N ASP A 221 -2.34 6.81 -12.60
CA ASP A 221 -3.36 7.20 -13.58
C ASP A 221 -4.28 8.29 -12.99
N LYS A 222 -4.51 8.22 -11.67
CA LYS A 222 -5.34 9.14 -10.89
C LYS A 222 -4.64 9.48 -9.58
N VAL A 223 -4.81 10.71 -9.11
CA VAL A 223 -4.24 11.18 -7.83
C VAL A 223 -5.34 11.79 -6.98
N VAL A 224 -5.34 11.44 -5.70
CA VAL A 224 -6.18 12.04 -4.66
C VAL A 224 -5.26 12.73 -3.65
N ALA A 225 -5.54 14.00 -3.39
CA ALA A 225 -4.81 14.79 -2.40
C ALA A 225 -5.66 14.98 -1.13
N LEU A 226 -5.06 14.68 0.02
CA LEU A 226 -5.66 14.92 1.33
C LEU A 226 -4.94 16.04 2.06
N ASP A 227 -5.70 16.81 2.84
CA ASP A 227 -5.19 17.72 3.85
C ASP A 227 -6.13 17.74 5.06
N PHE A 228 -5.58 17.68 6.28
CA PHE A 228 -6.34 17.63 7.54
C PHE A 228 -7.55 16.68 7.52
N GLY A 229 -7.37 15.49 6.96
CA GLY A 229 -8.41 14.44 6.89
C GLY A 229 -9.47 14.65 5.81
N ARG A 230 -9.34 15.65 4.94
CA ARG A 230 -10.28 15.96 3.86
C ARG A 230 -9.63 15.81 2.50
N LYS A 231 -10.43 15.43 1.50
CA LYS A 231 -9.99 15.47 0.10
C LYS A 231 -10.01 16.91 -0.40
N ILE A 232 -8.84 17.41 -0.84
CA ILE A 232 -8.68 18.77 -1.38
C ILE A 232 -8.58 18.81 -2.90
N ALA A 233 -8.18 17.69 -3.53
CA ALA A 233 -8.14 17.56 -4.97
C ALA A 233 -8.25 16.09 -5.39
N GLU A 234 -8.74 15.87 -6.61
CA GLU A 234 -8.79 14.58 -7.30
C GLU A 234 -8.73 14.82 -8.80
N GLY A 235 -7.94 14.02 -9.52
CA GLY A 235 -7.79 14.15 -10.99
C GLY A 235 -6.57 13.42 -11.49
N THR A 236 -6.18 13.72 -12.72
CA THR A 236 -4.93 13.27 -13.31
C THR A 236 -3.72 13.86 -12.57
N PRO A 237 -2.54 13.23 -12.63
CA PRO A 237 -1.33 13.80 -12.03
C PRO A 237 -1.08 15.26 -12.41
N ALA A 238 -1.29 15.64 -13.68
CA ALA A 238 -1.07 17.00 -14.17
C ALA A 238 -2.06 18.02 -13.58
N GLU A 239 -3.33 17.65 -13.45
CA GLU A 239 -4.37 18.50 -12.85
C GLU A 239 -4.10 18.73 -11.36
N VAL A 240 -3.77 17.67 -10.62
CA VAL A 240 -3.51 17.75 -9.18
C VAL A 240 -2.24 18.53 -8.88
N GLN A 241 -1.20 18.40 -9.72
CA GLN A 241 0.05 19.17 -9.56
C GLN A 241 -0.14 20.67 -9.72
N GLN A 242 -1.11 21.10 -10.54
CA GLN A 242 -1.43 22.50 -10.79
C GLN A 242 -2.53 23.04 -9.85
N ASN A 243 -3.10 22.21 -9.00
CA ASN A 243 -4.20 22.62 -8.14
C ASN A 243 -3.70 23.56 -7.02
N ALA A 244 -4.30 24.74 -6.92
CA ALA A 244 -3.90 25.76 -5.95
C ALA A 244 -3.99 25.29 -4.49
N ALA A 245 -5.04 24.54 -4.13
CA ALA A 245 -5.21 24.00 -2.77
C ALA A 245 -4.12 22.99 -2.42
N VAL A 246 -3.69 22.17 -3.40
CA VAL A 246 -2.58 21.22 -3.20
C VAL A 246 -1.27 21.96 -2.99
N ILE A 247 -0.98 22.96 -3.84
CA ILE A 247 0.22 23.78 -3.73
C ILE A 247 0.27 24.48 -2.36
N GLU A 248 -0.84 25.07 -1.91
CA GLU A 248 -0.95 25.75 -0.62
C GLU A 248 -0.74 24.77 0.56
N ALA A 249 -1.33 23.57 0.52
CA ALA A 249 -1.16 22.54 1.55
C ALA A 249 0.31 22.14 1.75
N TYR A 250 1.08 22.07 0.67
CA TYR A 250 2.51 21.73 0.73
C TYR A 250 3.41 22.93 1.10
N LEU A 251 3.08 24.15 0.61
CA LEU A 251 3.83 25.36 0.94
C LEU A 251 3.49 25.91 2.34
N GLY A 252 2.23 25.81 2.76
CA GLY A 252 1.76 26.29 4.06
C GLY A 252 2.38 25.56 5.25
N THR A 253 2.77 24.30 5.08
CA THR A 253 3.49 23.52 6.12
C THR A 253 4.91 24.03 6.36
N GLY A 254 5.55 24.67 5.38
CA GLY A 254 6.88 25.27 5.50
C GLY A 254 6.91 26.59 6.30
N HIS A 255 5.85 27.38 6.27
CA HIS A 255 5.80 28.69 6.96
C HIS A 255 5.47 28.58 8.46
N LYS A 256 4.69 27.58 8.89
CA LYS A 256 4.38 27.37 10.31
C LYS A 256 5.55 26.86 11.15
N ALA A 257 6.56 26.24 10.53
CA ALA A 257 7.75 25.76 11.24
C ALA A 257 8.77 26.89 11.55
N VAL A 258 8.68 28.02 10.85
CA VAL A 258 9.63 29.15 11.04
C VAL A 258 9.12 30.14 12.09
N ASP A 259 7.80 30.30 12.25
CA ASP A 259 7.24 31.29 13.22
C ASP A 259 7.29 30.82 14.67
N THR A 260 7.48 29.54 14.96
CA THR A 260 7.66 29.04 16.34
C THR A 260 9.08 29.18 16.86
N ALA A 261 10.08 29.53 16.02
CA ALA A 261 11.48 29.70 16.43
C ALA A 261 11.86 31.15 16.74
N SER A 262 10.97 32.14 16.52
CA SER A 262 11.25 33.57 16.79
C SER A 262 10.53 34.11 18.04
N GLY A 263 10.33 33.29 19.07
CA GLY A 263 9.87 33.70 20.39
C GLY A 263 10.93 34.56 21.07
N ARG A 264 10.87 35.88 20.91
CA ARG A 264 11.62 36.85 21.72
C ARG A 264 11.23 36.70 23.19
N ILE A 265 12.18 36.33 24.01
CA ILE A 265 12.12 36.45 25.47
C ILE A 265 12.28 37.94 25.78
N PRO A 266 11.32 38.63 26.42
CA PRO A 266 11.58 39.96 26.96
C PRO A 266 12.44 39.85 28.21
N ALA A 267 13.53 40.62 28.26
CA ALA A 267 14.40 40.79 29.42
C ALA A 267 13.65 41.45 30.58
N ARG A 268 13.77 40.88 31.75
CA ARG A 268 13.82 41.52 33.03
C ARG A 268 14.76 40.79 33.96
#